data_a81534e2116b0cc45cecf48cedce2058
#
_entry.id   a81534e2116b0cc45cecf48cedce2058
#
_cell.length_a   1.000
_cell.length_b   1.000
_cell.length_c   1.000
_cell.angle_alpha   90.00
_cell.angle_beta   90.00
_cell.angle_gamma   90.00
#
_symmetry.space_group_name_H-M   'P 1'
#
loop_
_entity.id
_entity.type
_entity.pdbx_description
1 polymer ?
#
loop_
_entity_poly.entity_id
_entity_poly.type
_entity_poly.pdbx_seq_one_letter_code
_entity_poly.pdbx_strand_id
1 'polypeptide(L)'
;MDVEQFVGQCWDVLHGEGTPLEGCPLEESDAQAEAQRRFPNKPHCLIRQWSRITLECEPETLAYLASVGLRAAVIFAHQVVFDSANRCPPGSWIRSTYEVSWDMAGFFESKHTVYVLLGPGVQKTAPLRAVLAIH
;
A
#
# COMPACT_ATOMS: atom_id res chain seq x y z
N MET A 1 -5.49 -25.30 -6.03
CA MET A 1 -6.55 -24.33 -5.61
C MET A 1 -7.52 -24.18 -6.76
N ASP A 2 -8.80 -24.18 -6.49
CA ASP A 2 -9.81 -24.01 -7.53
C ASP A 2 -10.07 -22.53 -7.85
N VAL A 3 -10.80 -22.29 -8.93
CA VAL A 3 -11.09 -20.95 -9.42
C VAL A 3 -11.94 -20.15 -8.43
N GLU A 4 -12.92 -20.79 -7.80
CA GLU A 4 -13.79 -20.10 -6.82
C GLU A 4 -13.00 -19.61 -5.62
N GLN A 5 -12.08 -20.43 -5.11
CA GLN A 5 -11.23 -20.05 -4.00
C GLN A 5 -10.32 -18.87 -4.37
N PHE A 6 -9.75 -18.90 -5.58
CA PHE A 6 -8.89 -17.82 -6.05
C PHE A 6 -9.66 -16.51 -6.23
N VAL A 7 -10.86 -16.57 -6.81
CA VAL A 7 -11.74 -15.41 -6.96
C VAL A 7 -12.11 -14.82 -5.59
N GLY A 8 -12.41 -15.69 -4.61
CA GLY A 8 -12.70 -15.26 -3.25
C GLY A 8 -11.52 -14.53 -2.61
N GLN A 9 -10.29 -15.02 -2.84
CA GLN A 9 -9.08 -14.36 -2.33
C GLN A 9 -8.89 -12.98 -2.96
N CYS A 10 -9.13 -12.83 -4.27
CA CYS A 10 -9.06 -11.54 -4.95
C CYS A 10 -10.12 -10.58 -4.44
N TRP A 11 -11.35 -11.07 -4.21
CA TRP A 11 -12.42 -10.28 -3.63
C TRP A 11 -12.03 -9.75 -2.25
N ASP A 12 -11.44 -10.59 -1.40
CA ASP A 12 -11.03 -10.21 -0.06
C ASP A 12 -9.93 -9.14 -0.06
N VAL A 13 -9.03 -9.18 -1.04
CA VAL A 13 -8.03 -8.13 -1.20
C VAL A 13 -8.69 -6.78 -1.43
N LEU A 14 -9.71 -6.74 -2.29
CA LEU A 14 -10.39 -5.49 -2.67
C LEU A 14 -11.41 -5.04 -1.64
N HIS A 15 -12.20 -5.95 -1.09
CA HIS A 15 -13.43 -5.66 -0.35
C HIS A 15 -13.55 -6.36 1.00
N GLY A 16 -12.63 -7.28 1.32
CA GLY A 16 -12.67 -8.01 2.59
C GLY A 16 -12.42 -7.13 3.79
N GLU A 17 -12.82 -7.61 4.96
CA GLU A 17 -12.57 -6.93 6.21
C GLU A 17 -11.11 -7.07 6.64
N GLY A 18 -10.64 -6.12 7.44
CA GLY A 18 -9.32 -6.15 8.01
C GLY A 18 -9.30 -5.51 9.38
N THR A 19 -8.14 -5.52 10.03
CA THR A 19 -7.95 -4.87 11.32
C THR A 19 -7.83 -3.36 11.10
N PRO A 20 -8.63 -2.53 11.81
CA PRO A 20 -8.55 -1.07 11.63
C PRO A 20 -7.17 -0.50 11.93
N LEU A 21 -6.76 0.47 11.10
CA LEU A 21 -5.55 1.27 11.29
C LEU A 21 -5.93 2.74 11.18
N GLU A 22 -5.28 3.59 11.97
CA GLU A 22 -5.64 5.01 12.02
C GLU A 22 -5.14 5.80 10.81
N GLY A 23 -3.93 5.54 10.36
CA GLY A 23 -3.31 6.27 9.26
C GLY A 23 -2.84 7.66 9.65
N CYS A 24 -2.58 8.50 8.64
CA CYS A 24 -2.09 9.85 8.81
C CYS A 24 -3.25 10.79 9.17
N PRO A 25 -3.20 11.51 10.30
CA PRO A 25 -4.28 12.40 10.71
C PRO A 25 -4.20 13.80 10.12
N LEU A 26 -3.15 14.11 9.36
CA LEU A 26 -2.92 15.45 8.84
C LEU A 26 -3.89 15.80 7.72
N GLU A 27 -4.18 17.09 7.57
CA GLU A 27 -4.87 17.61 6.39
C GLU A 27 -3.98 17.40 5.14
N GLU A 28 -4.60 17.41 3.97
CA GLU A 28 -3.89 17.08 2.72
C GLU A 28 -2.66 17.96 2.48
N SER A 29 -2.78 19.25 2.66
CA SER A 29 -1.66 20.18 2.46
C SER A 29 -0.51 19.94 3.44
N ASP A 30 -0.83 19.69 4.71
CA ASP A 30 0.17 19.40 5.73
C ASP A 30 0.81 18.04 5.50
N ALA A 31 0.04 17.05 5.04
CA ALA A 31 0.54 15.73 4.70
C ALA A 31 1.54 15.81 3.53
N GLN A 32 1.25 16.61 2.51
CA GLN A 32 2.18 16.82 1.39
C GLN A 32 3.48 17.44 1.88
N ALA A 33 3.38 18.48 2.70
CA ALA A 33 4.56 19.18 3.24
C ALA A 33 5.43 18.24 4.07
N GLU A 34 4.80 17.40 4.91
CA GLU A 34 5.51 16.44 5.74
C GLU A 34 6.19 15.36 4.90
N ALA A 35 5.52 14.84 3.87
CA ALA A 35 6.10 13.86 2.95
C ALA A 35 7.32 14.44 2.24
N GLN A 36 7.22 15.67 1.76
CA GLN A 36 8.31 16.33 1.07
C GLN A 36 9.50 16.61 2.01
N ARG A 37 9.21 16.97 3.26
CA ARG A 37 10.24 17.21 4.27
C ARG A 37 10.98 15.93 4.63
N ARG A 38 10.25 14.82 4.83
CA ARG A 38 10.83 13.52 5.24
C ARG A 38 11.51 12.79 4.10
N PHE A 39 10.97 12.92 2.89
CA PHE A 39 11.42 12.16 1.72
C PHE A 39 11.63 13.09 0.52
N PRO A 40 12.61 14.01 0.60
CA PRO A 40 12.75 15.05 -0.44
C PRO A 40 13.15 14.51 -1.81
N ASN A 41 13.68 13.27 -1.88
CA ASN A 41 14.18 12.68 -3.12
C ASN A 41 13.23 11.66 -3.74
N LYS A 42 12.02 11.52 -3.19
CA LYS A 42 11.01 10.60 -3.71
C LYS A 42 9.70 11.32 -3.99
N PRO A 43 8.99 10.94 -5.06
CA PRO A 43 7.63 11.42 -5.23
C PRO A 43 6.73 10.88 -4.14
N HIS A 44 5.66 11.62 -3.83
CA HIS A 44 4.68 11.20 -2.84
C HIS A 44 3.29 11.11 -3.46
N CYS A 45 2.50 10.18 -2.96
CA CYS A 45 1.14 9.91 -3.40
C CYS A 45 0.23 9.87 -2.17
N LEU A 46 -0.73 10.79 -2.11
CA LEU A 46 -1.73 10.82 -1.03
C LEU A 46 -2.89 9.93 -1.43
N ILE A 47 -3.28 9.03 -0.53
CA ILE A 47 -4.31 8.03 -0.81
C ILE A 47 -5.31 7.92 0.34
N ARG A 48 -6.54 7.50 0.00
CA ARG A 48 -7.62 7.19 0.94
C ARG A 48 -8.22 5.83 0.63
N GLN A 49 -9.01 5.31 1.57
CA GLN A 49 -9.64 3.99 1.43
C GLN A 49 -8.58 2.93 1.14
N TRP A 50 -7.58 2.89 1.99
CA TRP A 50 -6.38 2.09 1.79
C TRP A 50 -6.36 0.86 2.69
N SER A 51 -5.61 -0.14 2.22
CA SER A 51 -5.28 -1.34 2.99
C SER A 51 -3.77 -1.55 2.94
N ARG A 52 -3.18 -1.88 4.10
CA ARG A 52 -1.84 -2.43 4.12
C ARG A 52 -1.96 -3.95 4.14
N ILE A 53 -1.36 -4.61 3.16
CA ILE A 53 -1.54 -6.03 2.95
C ILE A 53 -0.23 -6.75 3.17
N THR A 54 -0.18 -7.60 4.21
CA THR A 54 0.92 -8.53 4.42
C THR A 54 0.73 -9.71 3.47
N LEU A 55 1.78 -10.05 2.73
CA LEU A 55 1.73 -11.06 1.67
C LEU A 55 2.14 -12.42 2.20
N GLU A 56 1.32 -13.42 1.94
CA GLU A 56 1.68 -14.82 2.17
C GLU A 56 2.47 -15.31 0.96
N CYS A 57 3.75 -15.62 1.18
CA CYS A 57 4.68 -16.03 0.13
C CYS A 57 5.46 -17.27 0.55
N GLU A 58 6.06 -17.93 -0.44
CA GLU A 58 7.01 -19.02 -0.17
C GLU A 58 8.23 -18.50 0.61
N PRO A 59 8.86 -19.35 1.44
CA PRO A 59 10.04 -18.93 2.21
C PRO A 59 11.17 -18.37 1.36
N GLU A 60 11.37 -18.88 0.16
CA GLU A 60 12.39 -18.42 -0.78
C GLU A 60 12.12 -16.98 -1.22
N THR A 61 10.85 -16.63 -1.45
CA THR A 61 10.45 -15.27 -1.81
C THR A 61 10.70 -14.31 -0.66
N LEU A 62 10.33 -14.70 0.57
CA LEU A 62 10.57 -13.88 1.75
C LEU A 62 12.07 -13.63 1.96
N ALA A 63 12.90 -14.66 1.80
CA ALA A 63 14.34 -14.55 1.95
C ALA A 63 14.95 -13.63 0.89
N TYR A 64 14.48 -13.73 -0.35
CA TYR A 64 14.96 -12.85 -1.42
C TYR A 64 14.60 -11.39 -1.15
N LEU A 65 13.34 -11.11 -0.78
CA LEU A 65 12.93 -9.73 -0.46
C LEU A 65 13.77 -9.15 0.67
N ALA A 66 13.98 -9.92 1.74
CA ALA A 66 14.81 -9.49 2.86
C ALA A 66 16.24 -9.17 2.42
N SER A 67 16.79 -9.97 1.50
CA SER A 67 18.16 -9.80 1.02
C SER A 67 18.36 -8.50 0.26
N VAL A 68 17.30 -7.92 -0.31
CA VAL A 68 17.35 -6.65 -1.05
C VAL A 68 16.69 -5.50 -0.28
N GLY A 69 16.46 -5.67 1.03
CA GLY A 69 15.95 -4.62 1.89
C GLY A 69 14.45 -4.37 1.79
N LEU A 70 13.69 -5.36 1.32
CA LEU A 70 12.25 -5.24 1.14
C LEU A 70 11.50 -6.17 2.09
N ARG A 71 10.26 -5.80 2.38
CA ARG A 71 9.33 -6.61 3.18
C ARG A 71 8.19 -7.07 2.31
N ALA A 72 7.59 -8.21 2.69
CA ALA A 72 6.46 -8.80 1.97
C ALA A 72 5.16 -8.12 2.38
N ALA A 73 5.02 -6.87 2.00
CA ALA A 73 3.82 -6.07 2.23
C ALA A 73 3.67 -5.04 1.12
N VAL A 74 2.43 -4.71 0.80
CA VAL A 74 2.08 -3.69 -0.19
C VAL A 74 0.93 -2.85 0.33
N ILE A 75 0.71 -1.69 -0.30
CA ILE A 75 -0.48 -0.87 -0.11
C ILE A 75 -1.39 -1.04 -1.32
N PHE A 76 -2.69 -1.19 -1.06
CA PHE A 76 -3.75 -1.03 -2.04
C PHE A 76 -4.65 0.11 -1.59
N ALA A 77 -5.07 0.96 -2.52
CA ALA A 77 -6.03 2.03 -2.22
C ALA A 77 -7.05 2.16 -3.33
N HIS A 78 -8.31 2.41 -2.95
CA HIS A 78 -9.38 2.66 -3.91
C HIS A 78 -9.30 4.06 -4.49
N GLN A 79 -8.67 5.01 -3.78
CA GLN A 79 -8.70 6.41 -4.17
C GLN A 79 -7.33 7.07 -4.03
N VAL A 80 -6.78 7.52 -5.15
CA VAL A 80 -5.68 8.48 -5.18
C VAL A 80 -6.26 9.86 -4.96
N VAL A 81 -5.72 10.61 -4.01
CA VAL A 81 -6.09 12.01 -3.75
C VAL A 81 -5.18 12.93 -4.56
N PHE A 82 -3.88 12.67 -4.54
CA PHE A 82 -2.89 13.48 -5.23
C PHE A 82 -1.61 12.67 -5.45
N ASP A 83 -1.03 12.76 -6.64
CA ASP A 83 0.27 12.16 -6.95
C ASP A 83 1.22 13.25 -7.44
N SER A 84 2.31 13.49 -6.69
CA SER A 84 3.27 14.56 -7.00
C SER A 84 3.97 14.38 -8.35
N ALA A 85 4.05 13.16 -8.86
CA ALA A 85 4.65 12.84 -10.16
C ALA A 85 3.63 12.77 -11.30
N ASN A 86 2.36 13.04 -11.02
CA ASN A 86 1.25 13.03 -12.01
C ASN A 86 1.12 11.70 -12.77
N ARG A 87 1.46 10.58 -12.11
CA ARG A 87 1.35 9.24 -12.71
C ARG A 87 -0.06 8.69 -12.63
N CYS A 88 -0.79 9.06 -11.56
CA CYS A 88 -2.11 8.54 -11.23
C CYS A 88 -3.08 9.70 -11.07
N PRO A 89 -4.16 9.76 -11.87
CA PRO A 89 -5.15 10.83 -11.72
C PRO A 89 -5.89 10.71 -10.39
N PRO A 90 -6.36 11.82 -9.80
CA PRO A 90 -7.21 11.75 -8.62
C PRO A 90 -8.44 10.88 -8.87
N GLY A 91 -8.81 10.07 -7.87
CA GLY A 91 -9.93 9.15 -7.97
C GLY A 91 -9.57 7.76 -8.49
N SER A 92 -8.38 7.57 -9.08
CA SER A 92 -7.96 6.25 -9.54
C SER A 92 -7.56 5.37 -8.35
N TRP A 93 -7.54 4.05 -8.57
CA TRP A 93 -7.00 3.10 -7.60
C TRP A 93 -5.50 2.90 -7.82
N ILE A 94 -4.78 2.43 -6.80
CA ILE A 94 -3.37 2.07 -6.92
C ILE A 94 -3.05 0.81 -6.12
N ARG A 95 -1.97 0.16 -6.52
CA ARG A 95 -1.29 -0.85 -5.75
C ARG A 95 0.21 -0.55 -5.78
N SER A 96 0.84 -0.50 -4.61
CA SER A 96 2.27 -0.23 -4.50
C SER A 96 3.11 -1.46 -4.86
N THR A 97 4.40 -1.26 -5.02
CA THR A 97 5.40 -2.32 -4.94
C THR A 97 5.70 -2.63 -3.47
N TYR A 98 6.67 -3.51 -3.21
CA TYR A 98 6.97 -4.00 -1.87
C TYR A 98 7.45 -2.90 -0.93
N GLU A 99 7.20 -3.11 0.35
CA GLU A 99 7.50 -2.18 1.44
C GLU A 99 9.01 -2.08 1.71
N VAL A 100 9.51 -0.85 1.74
CA VAL A 100 10.83 -0.54 2.33
C VAL A 100 10.64 -0.21 3.81
N SER A 101 9.67 0.64 4.12
CA SER A 101 9.36 1.01 5.50
C SER A 101 7.88 1.40 5.63
N TRP A 102 7.39 1.33 6.85
CA TRP A 102 6.05 1.82 7.20
C TRP A 102 6.06 2.23 8.66
N ASP A 103 5.40 3.35 8.98
CA ASP A 103 5.30 3.82 10.34
C ASP A 103 3.85 4.12 10.74
N MET A 104 3.62 4.25 12.04
CA MET A 104 2.28 4.49 12.59
C MET A 104 1.78 5.91 12.35
N ALA A 105 2.62 6.80 11.84
CA ALA A 105 2.20 8.13 11.41
C ALA A 105 1.52 8.12 10.04
N GLY A 106 1.48 6.96 9.38
CA GLY A 106 0.76 6.80 8.12
C GLY A 106 1.61 7.04 6.89
N PHE A 107 2.91 6.76 6.95
CA PHE A 107 3.81 6.86 5.80
C PHE A 107 4.31 5.48 5.42
N PHE A 108 4.00 5.07 4.20
CA PHE A 108 4.45 3.80 3.62
C PHE A 108 5.42 4.10 2.51
N GLU A 109 6.65 3.62 2.63
CA GLU A 109 7.69 3.83 1.64
C GLU A 109 7.89 2.57 0.80
N SER A 110 7.74 2.68 -0.51
CA SER A 110 8.23 1.70 -1.47
C SER A 110 9.58 2.18 -2.01
N LYS A 111 10.19 1.39 -2.89
CA LYS A 111 11.51 1.74 -3.43
C LYS A 111 11.52 3.10 -4.12
N HIS A 112 10.45 3.46 -4.82
CA HIS A 112 10.40 4.67 -5.66
C HIS A 112 9.36 5.71 -5.25
N THR A 113 8.51 5.42 -4.27
CA THR A 113 7.38 6.28 -3.92
C THR A 113 7.09 6.23 -2.42
N VAL A 114 6.67 7.35 -1.88
CA VAL A 114 6.11 7.42 -0.52
C VAL A 114 4.60 7.57 -0.64
N TYR A 115 3.85 6.68 0.01
CA TYR A 115 2.40 6.76 0.07
C TYR A 115 2.00 7.34 1.41
N VAL A 116 1.23 8.43 1.40
CA VAL A 116 0.68 9.02 2.61
C VAL A 116 -0.73 8.45 2.78
N LEU A 117 -0.92 7.69 3.85
CA LEU A 117 -2.11 6.91 4.13
C LEU A 117 -3.09 7.78 4.91
N LEU A 118 -3.88 8.58 4.18
CA LEU A 118 -4.77 9.57 4.80
C LEU A 118 -6.01 8.91 5.42
N GLY A 119 -6.28 9.30 6.65
CA GLY A 119 -7.45 8.81 7.38
C GLY A 119 -7.36 7.33 7.72
N PRO A 120 -8.48 6.72 8.11
CA PRO A 120 -8.48 5.32 8.53
C PRO A 120 -8.32 4.36 7.36
N GLY A 121 -7.70 3.24 7.63
CA GLY A 121 -7.57 2.13 6.70
C GLY A 121 -7.61 0.82 7.44
N VAL A 122 -7.14 -0.25 6.81
CA VAL A 122 -7.14 -1.58 7.41
C VAL A 122 -5.86 -2.33 7.12
N GLN A 123 -5.53 -3.27 8.02
CA GLN A 123 -4.48 -4.25 7.83
C GLN A 123 -5.11 -5.56 7.39
N LYS A 124 -4.61 -6.13 6.31
CA LYS A 124 -5.05 -7.43 5.77
C LYS A 124 -3.86 -8.35 5.55
N THR A 125 -4.15 -9.62 5.37
CA THR A 125 -3.20 -10.64 4.91
C THR A 125 -3.80 -11.32 3.69
N ALA A 126 -3.00 -11.54 2.65
CA ALA A 126 -3.47 -12.18 1.43
C ALA A 126 -2.35 -12.93 0.73
N PRO A 127 -2.68 -13.98 -0.06
CA PRO A 127 -1.68 -14.64 -0.89
C PRO A 127 -1.10 -13.69 -1.93
N LEU A 128 0.20 -13.76 -2.15
CA LEU A 128 0.89 -12.92 -3.14
C LEU A 128 0.21 -12.97 -4.51
N ARG A 129 -0.16 -14.16 -4.97
CA ARG A 129 -0.80 -14.33 -6.30
C ARG A 129 -2.13 -13.59 -6.41
N ALA A 130 -2.91 -13.52 -5.32
CA ALA A 130 -4.19 -12.81 -5.34
C ALA A 130 -3.98 -11.31 -5.48
N VAL A 131 -2.95 -10.77 -4.82
CA VAL A 131 -2.60 -9.35 -4.90
C VAL A 131 -2.05 -9.01 -6.29
N LEU A 132 -1.17 -9.84 -6.84
CA LEU A 132 -0.59 -9.62 -8.17
C LEU A 132 -1.63 -9.73 -9.30
N ALA A 133 -2.76 -10.39 -9.07
CA ALA A 133 -3.84 -10.48 -10.05
C ALA A 133 -4.63 -9.15 -10.20
N ILE A 134 -4.43 -8.19 -9.30
CA ILE A 134 -5.10 -6.90 -9.32
C ILE A 134 -4.25 -5.91 -10.10
N HIS A 135 -4.75 -5.55 -11.28
CA HIS A 135 -4.03 -4.64 -12.18
C HIS A 135 -4.98 -3.97 -13.17
#